data_165180df05bf4fc2376a1694e9d51e7d
#
_entry.id   165180df05bf4fc2376a1694e9d51e7d
#
_cell.length_a   1.000
_cell.length_b   1.000
_cell.length_c   1.000
_cell.angle_alpha   90.00
_cell.angle_beta   90.00
_cell.angle_gamma   90.00
#
_symmetry.space_group_name_H-M   'P 1'
#
loop_
_entity.id
_entity.type
_entity.pdbx_description
1 polymer ?
#
loop_
_entity_poly.entity_id
_entity_poly.type
_entity_poly.pdbx_seq_one_letter_code
_entity_poly.pdbx_strand_id
1 'polypeptide(L)' 'MANIDHDAIRKAYPDAVTIDDTAGAFDKDGKLVNLEQSKIDSARATLDAEA' A
#
# COMPACT_ATOMS: atom_id res chain seq x y z
N MET A 1 9.15 -10.27 -11.81
CA MET A 1 8.42 -9.10 -11.76
C MET A 1 7.53 -9.03 -10.52
N ALA A 2 7.66 -8.00 -9.81
CA ALA A 2 6.95 -7.85 -8.57
C ALA A 2 5.76 -6.91 -8.73
N ASN A 3 4.61 -7.32 -8.26
CA ASN A 3 3.47 -6.43 -8.17
C ASN A 3 3.52 -5.70 -6.85
N ILE A 4 2.95 -4.52 -6.84
CA ILE A 4 2.77 -3.77 -5.61
C ILE A 4 1.78 -4.54 -4.73
N ASP A 5 2.07 -4.61 -3.43
CA ASP A 5 1.20 -5.31 -2.49
C ASP A 5 0.03 -4.42 -2.12
N HIS A 6 -1.03 -4.48 -2.91
CA HIS A 6 -2.19 -3.60 -2.77
C HIS A 6 -2.82 -3.69 -1.39
N ASP A 7 -3.00 -4.91 -0.88
CA ASP A 7 -3.66 -5.08 0.41
C ASP A 7 -2.85 -4.51 1.56
N ALA A 8 -1.53 -4.73 1.52
CA ALA A 8 -0.65 -4.19 2.55
C ALA A 8 -0.60 -2.67 2.49
N ILE A 9 -0.60 -2.11 1.28
CA ILE A 9 -0.58 -0.66 1.11
C ILE A 9 -1.86 -0.04 1.65
N ARG A 10 -3.00 -0.64 1.37
CA ARG A 10 -4.27 -0.14 1.90
C ARG A 10 -4.32 -0.18 3.41
N LYS A 11 -3.74 -1.22 4.00
CA LYS A 11 -3.71 -1.32 5.46
C LYS A 11 -2.76 -0.30 6.07
N ALA A 12 -1.58 -0.12 5.49
CA ALA A 12 -0.58 0.81 6.00
C ALA A 12 -0.96 2.27 5.73
N TYR A 13 -1.62 2.51 4.60
CA TYR A 13 -1.96 3.86 4.15
C TYR A 13 -3.46 3.92 3.82
N PRO A 14 -4.31 4.08 4.83
CA PRO A 14 -5.76 4.11 4.60
C PRO A 14 -6.22 5.22 3.66
N ASP A 15 -5.42 6.28 3.54
CA ASP A 15 -5.74 7.41 2.66
C ASP A 15 -5.46 7.11 1.19
N ALA A 16 -4.75 6.04 0.89
CA ALA A 16 -4.46 5.65 -0.49
C ALA A 16 -5.72 5.07 -1.11
N VAL A 17 -6.33 5.81 -2.03
CA VAL A 17 -7.58 5.39 -2.67
C VAL A 17 -7.34 4.77 -4.05
N THR A 18 -6.21 5.08 -4.67
CA THR A 18 -5.83 4.50 -5.96
C THR A 18 -4.45 3.90 -5.82
N ILE A 19 -4.30 2.65 -6.24
CA ILE A 19 -3.00 1.97 -6.20
C ILE A 19 -2.74 1.42 -7.59
N ASP A 20 -1.62 1.85 -8.18
CA ASP A 20 -1.21 1.44 -9.51
C ASP A 20 0.10 0.69 -9.41
N ASP A 21 0.19 -0.48 -10.05
CA ASP A 21 1.39 -1.33 -9.98
C ASP A 21 2.64 -0.62 -10.51
N THR A 22 2.47 0.37 -11.37
CA THR A 22 3.59 1.07 -11.98
C THR A 22 3.82 2.43 -11.37
N ALA A 23 2.75 3.20 -11.18
CA ALA A 23 2.86 4.60 -10.76
C ALA A 23 2.90 4.77 -9.24
N GLY A 24 2.44 3.78 -8.48
CA GLY A 24 2.40 3.86 -7.02
C GLY A 24 1.01 4.13 -6.51
N ALA A 25 0.92 4.71 -5.31
CA ALA A 25 -0.36 4.96 -4.65
C ALA A 25 -0.67 6.46 -4.63
N PHE A 26 -1.95 6.79 -4.69
CA PHE A 26 -2.43 8.17 -4.71
C PHE A 26 -3.57 8.33 -3.73
N ASP A 27 -3.66 9.50 -3.10
CA ASP A 27 -4.74 9.78 -2.18
C ASP A 27 -5.98 10.30 -2.94
N LYS A 28 -7.02 10.68 -2.18
CA LYS A 28 -8.27 11.15 -2.79
C LYS A 28 -8.10 12.43 -3.59
N ASP A 29 -7.06 13.19 -3.29
CA ASP A 29 -6.76 14.44 -3.99
C ASP A 29 -5.88 14.20 -5.22
N GLY A 30 -5.52 12.96 -5.49
CA GLY A 30 -4.66 12.62 -6.61
C GLY A 30 -3.19 12.82 -6.35
N LYS A 31 -2.81 13.04 -5.09
CA LYS A 31 -1.41 13.23 -4.72
C LYS A 31 -0.73 11.91 -4.46
N LEU A 32 0.54 11.82 -4.86
CA LEU A 32 1.33 10.62 -4.63
C LEU A 32 1.55 10.39 -3.15
N VAL A 33 1.21 9.17 -2.71
CA VAL A 33 1.45 8.75 -1.34
C VAL A 33 2.85 8.19 -1.23
N ASN A 34 3.63 8.68 -0.27
CA ASN A 34 5.00 8.21 -0.08
C ASN A 34 4.99 6.85 0.61
N LEU A 35 5.29 5.80 -0.14
CA LEU A 35 5.27 4.44 0.36
C LEU A 35 6.60 4.07 0.99
N GLU A 36 6.55 3.53 2.22
CA GLU A 36 7.73 3.05 2.92
C GLU A 36 7.68 1.53 3.01
N GLN A 37 8.72 0.88 2.55
CA GLN A 37 8.73 -0.58 2.48
C GLN A 37 8.57 -1.22 3.86
N SER A 38 9.17 -0.62 4.90
CA SER A 38 9.05 -1.18 6.25
C SER A 38 7.61 -1.19 6.75
N LYS A 39 6.83 -0.15 6.41
CA LYS A 39 5.43 -0.10 6.78
C LYS A 39 4.61 -1.11 6.00
N ILE A 40 4.93 -1.28 4.73
CA ILE A 40 4.26 -2.26 3.88
C ILE A 40 4.54 -3.67 4.39
N ASP A 41 5.78 -3.95 4.75
CA ASP A 41 6.15 -5.26 5.29
C ASP A 41 5.42 -5.56 6.59
N SER A 42 5.32 -4.56 7.49
CA SER A 42 4.59 -4.72 8.74
C SER A 42 3.10 -4.96 8.48
N ALA A 43 2.53 -4.24 7.53
CA ALA A 43 1.12 -4.42 7.17
C ALA A 43 0.88 -5.81 6.59
N ARG A 44 1.80 -6.31 5.76
CA ARG A 44 1.68 -7.66 5.21
C ARG A 44 1.71 -8.70 6.30
N ALA A 45 2.61 -8.54 7.27
CA ALA A 45 2.67 -9.48 8.40
C ALA A 45 1.36 -9.47 9.20
N THR A 46 0.78 -8.29 9.40
CA THR A 46 -0.49 -8.17 10.12
C THR A 46 -1.63 -8.85 9.35
N LEU A 47 -1.70 -8.62 8.03
CA LEU A 47 -2.73 -9.25 7.20
C LEU A 47 -2.61 -10.76 7.20
N ASP A 48 -1.39 -11.27 7.13
CA ASP A 48 -1.16 -12.72 7.15
C ASP A 48 -1.58 -13.32 8.48
N ALA A 49 -1.37 -12.58 9.57
CA ALA A 49 -1.80 -13.03 10.90
C ALA A 49 -3.31 -13.00 11.07
N GLU A 50 -3.98 -12.11 10.35
CA GLU A 50 -5.46 -12.00 10.40
C GLU A 50 -6.14 -13.01 9.51
N ALA A 51 -5.45 -13.56 8.55
CA ALA A 51 -6.03 -14.44 7.55
C ALA A 51 -6.46 -15.80 8.11
#